data_12e36fcb6e4920909bc02eda5b3a3238
#
_entry.id   12e36fcb6e4920909bc02eda5b3a3238
#
_cell.length_a   1.000
_cell.length_b   1.000
_cell.length_c   1.000
_cell.angle_alpha   90.00
_cell.angle_beta   90.00
_cell.angle_gamma   90.00
#
_symmetry.space_group_name_H-M   'P 1'
#
loop_
_entity.id
_entity.type
_entity.pdbx_description
1 polymer ?
#
loop_
_entity_poly.entity_id
_entity_poly.type
_entity_poly.pdbx_seq_one_letter_code
_entity_poly.pdbx_strand_id
1 'polypeptide(L)' 'MTITYQVYRLLDDGEEQSLGFFVNDRDAMIKAFDYYSEVRYPHAYVDYREV' A
#
# COMPACT_ATOMS: atom_id res chain seq x y z
N MET A 1 -18.05 3.55 13.77
CA MET A 1 -17.74 3.04 12.42
C MET A 1 -16.24 2.97 12.27
N THR A 2 -15.73 1.83 11.82
CA THR A 2 -14.29 1.64 11.66
C THR A 2 -13.89 1.93 10.23
N ILE A 3 -12.96 2.84 10.05
CA ILE A 3 -12.38 3.13 8.75
C ILE A 3 -11.16 2.24 8.57
N THR A 4 -11.09 1.57 7.44
CA THR A 4 -9.99 0.68 7.13
C THR A 4 -9.24 1.22 5.92
N TYR A 5 -7.93 1.16 5.99
CA TYR A 5 -7.05 1.56 4.89
C TYR A 5 -6.34 0.33 4.34
N GLN A 6 -6.24 0.26 3.04
CA GLN A 6 -5.53 -0.80 2.35
C GLN A 6 -4.24 -0.24 1.76
N VAL A 7 -3.13 -0.89 2.05
CA VAL A 7 -1.87 -0.65 1.36
C VAL A 7 -1.80 -1.61 0.18
N TYR A 8 -1.45 -1.10 -0.98
CA TYR A 8 -1.42 -1.89 -2.21
C TYR A 8 -0.30 -1.42 -3.10
N ARG A 9 0.05 -2.23 -4.07
CA ARG A 9 0.99 -1.84 -5.12
C ARG A 9 0.43 -2.17 -6.48
N LEU A 10 0.81 -1.35 -7.46
CA LEU A 10 0.52 -1.60 -8.87
C LEU A 10 1.70 -2.32 -9.49
N LEU A 11 1.42 -3.37 -10.21
CA LEU A 11 2.41 -4.12 -10.95
C LEU A 11 2.48 -3.61 -12.39
N ASP A 12 3.52 -4.00 -13.11
CA ASP A 12 3.77 -3.52 -14.48
C ASP A 12 2.62 -3.84 -15.44
N ASP A 13 1.90 -4.92 -15.20
CA ASP A 13 0.80 -5.35 -16.03
C ASP A 13 -0.53 -4.68 -15.68
N GLY A 14 -0.52 -3.75 -14.72
CA GLY A 14 -1.72 -3.07 -14.26
C GLY A 14 -2.46 -3.78 -13.15
N GLU A 15 -2.00 -4.94 -12.73
CA GLU A 15 -2.58 -5.67 -11.61
C GLU A 15 -2.28 -4.96 -10.29
N GLU A 16 -3.21 -5.05 -9.35
CA GLU A 16 -3.02 -4.56 -8.00
C GLU A 16 -2.76 -5.73 -7.06
N GLN A 17 -1.81 -5.55 -6.15
CA GLN A 17 -1.54 -6.52 -5.11
C GLN A 17 -1.77 -5.88 -3.75
N SER A 18 -2.62 -6.49 -2.93
CA SER A 18 -2.85 -6.03 -1.57
C SER A 18 -1.65 -6.37 -0.69
N LEU A 19 -1.21 -5.40 0.07
CA LEU A 19 -0.07 -5.56 0.99
C LEU A 19 -0.51 -5.56 2.45
N GLY A 20 -1.78 -5.28 2.72
CA GLY A 20 -2.32 -5.35 4.07
C GLY A 20 -3.38 -4.31 4.33
N PHE A 21 -4.03 -4.43 5.49
CA PHE A 21 -5.09 -3.54 5.94
C PHE A 21 -4.72 -2.96 7.30
N PHE A 22 -5.07 -1.69 7.51
CA PHE A 22 -4.74 -0.96 8.73
C PHE A 22 -5.95 -0.12 9.15
N VAL A 23 -6.10 0.08 10.46
CA VAL A 23 -7.27 0.80 10.98
C VAL A 23 -7.05 2.31 11.07
N ASN A 24 -5.84 2.80 10.87
CA ASN A 24 -5.60 4.24 10.82
C ASN A 24 -4.67 4.57 9.66
N ASP A 25 -4.81 5.81 9.16
CA ASP A 25 -4.09 6.24 7.99
C ASP A 25 -2.59 6.40 8.23
N ARG A 26 -2.21 6.73 9.46
CA ARG A 26 -0.81 6.90 9.80
C ARG A 26 -0.04 5.59 9.64
N ASP A 27 -0.61 4.49 10.17
CA ASP A 27 0.03 3.19 10.06
C ASP A 27 0.08 2.72 8.60
N ALA A 28 -1.00 2.96 7.86
CA ALA A 28 -1.03 2.64 6.43
C ALA A 28 0.02 3.43 5.66
N MET A 29 0.15 4.72 5.96
CA MET A 29 1.13 5.57 5.31
C MET A 29 2.56 5.10 5.61
N ILE A 30 2.84 4.80 6.87
CA ILE A 30 4.16 4.32 7.29
C ILE A 30 4.49 3.01 6.58
N LYS A 31 3.52 2.11 6.53
CA LYS A 31 3.75 0.81 5.90
C LYS A 31 3.93 0.94 4.39
N ALA A 32 3.14 1.81 3.75
CA ALA A 32 3.30 2.09 2.33
C ALA A 32 4.69 2.65 2.05
N PHE A 33 5.15 3.57 2.89
CA PHE A 33 6.48 4.17 2.76
C PHE A 33 7.57 3.12 2.93
N ASP A 34 7.42 2.22 3.90
CA ASP A 34 8.37 1.14 4.13
C ASP A 34 8.46 0.24 2.89
N TYR A 35 7.32 -0.16 2.35
CA TYR A 35 7.30 -0.98 1.14
C TYR A 35 7.92 -0.26 -0.04
N TYR A 36 7.64 1.04 -0.18
CA TYR A 36 8.24 1.83 -1.24
C TYR A 36 9.75 1.88 -1.10
N SER A 37 10.24 2.05 0.12
CA SER A 37 11.69 2.11 0.39
C SER A 37 12.37 0.77 0.18
N GLU A 38 11.66 -0.32 0.44
CA GLU A 38 12.19 -1.67 0.29
C GLU A 38 11.93 -2.23 -1.10
N VAL A 39 11.32 -1.48 -1.97
CA VAL A 39 10.93 -1.95 -3.29
C VAL A 39 12.14 -2.42 -4.06
N ARG A 40 12.19 -3.73 -4.26
CA ARG A 40 13.17 -4.39 -5.09
C ARG A 40 12.73 -4.41 -6.54
N TYR A 41 11.54 -3.87 -6.80
CA TYR A 41 10.94 -3.81 -8.12
C TYR A 41 10.78 -2.34 -8.48
N PRO A 42 11.70 -1.78 -9.28
CA PRO A 42 11.73 -0.34 -9.54
C PRO A 42 10.49 0.21 -10.23
N HIS A 43 9.63 -0.66 -10.73
CA HIS A 43 8.41 -0.27 -11.42
C HIS A 43 7.16 -0.42 -10.56
N ALA A 44 7.31 -0.90 -9.32
CA ALA A 44 6.15 -1.11 -8.46
C ALA A 44 5.74 0.23 -7.84
N TYR A 45 4.48 0.57 -8.00
CA TYR A 45 3.88 1.73 -7.37
C TYR A 45 3.19 1.28 -6.08
N VAL A 46 3.53 1.91 -4.97
CA VAL A 46 2.94 1.58 -3.67
C VAL A 46 2.18 2.80 -3.15
N ASP A 47 0.97 2.56 -2.69
CA ASP A 47 0.13 3.62 -2.13
C ASP A 47 -0.84 3.00 -1.12
N TYR A 48 -1.66 3.82 -0.51
CA TYR A 48 -2.71 3.36 0.37
C TYR A 48 -3.99 4.13 0.08
N ARG A 49 -5.12 3.52 0.42
CA ARG A 49 -6.44 4.11 0.19
C ARG A 49 -7.42 3.64 1.26
N GLU A 50 -8.43 4.44 1.49
CA GLU A 50 -9.56 4.05 2.33
C GLU A 50 -10.44 3.06 1.58
N VAL A 51 -10.83 2.02 2.27
CA VAL A 51 -11.70 0.98 1.71
C VAL A 51 -12.96 0.78 2.53
#